data_8c53549b3fcd5febf3cb1c2697585b55
#
_entry.id   8c53549b3fcd5febf3cb1c2697585b55
#
_cell.length_a   1.000
_cell.length_b   1.000
_cell.length_c   1.000
_cell.angle_alpha   90.00
_cell.angle_beta   90.00
_cell.angle_gamma   90.00
#
_symmetry.space_group_name_H-M   'P 1'
#
loop_
_entity.id
_entity.type
_entity.pdbx_description
1 polymer ?
#
loop_
_entity_poly.entity_id
_entity_poly.type
_entity_poly.pdbx_seq_one_letter_code
_entity_poly.pdbx_strand_id
1 'polypeptide(L)'
;HLHSLSLRFHLERQTGGMSRDIERGTNGVSTVLSYMLFSIVPVVLEFALVAAVLFAKFDWRFVAVTFTAVALYLAFTFFVSEWRIGIRRRANELDSRANTRAIDSLLNYETVKYFNNEEYEARRYDENLRSYEHAAVRSETSLGLLNTGQALIIAAAVTALMLLAGEGVVAGALTLGDLVLVNALLIQLYIPLNFMG
;
A
#
# COMPACT_ATOMS: atom_id res chain seq x y z
N HIS A 1 4.01 32.41 17.03
CA HIS A 1 5.46 32.03 17.09
C HIS A 1 6.26 32.63 15.93
N LEU A 2 5.76 32.66 14.68
CA LEU A 2 6.47 33.23 13.53
C LEU A 2 6.79 34.73 13.73
N HIS A 3 5.86 35.50 14.28
CA HIS A 3 6.08 36.91 14.56
C HIS A 3 7.10 37.21 15.68
N SER A 4 7.49 36.21 16.46
CA SER A 4 8.52 36.33 17.49
C SER A 4 9.95 36.01 16.99
N LEU A 5 10.08 35.63 15.72
CA LEU A 5 11.39 35.34 15.10
C LEU A 5 12.09 36.63 14.66
N SER A 6 13.42 36.58 14.54
CA SER A 6 14.25 37.73 14.21
C SER A 6 13.94 38.28 12.80
N LEU A 7 14.12 39.58 12.60
CA LEU A 7 13.97 40.24 11.30
C LEU A 7 14.86 39.57 10.22
N ARG A 8 16.06 39.13 10.59
CA ARG A 8 16.98 38.43 9.70
C ARG A 8 16.35 37.13 9.13
N PHE A 9 15.65 36.37 9.94
CA PHE A 9 14.93 35.18 9.50
C PHE A 9 13.88 35.48 8.42
N HIS A 10 13.15 36.61 8.57
CA HIS A 10 12.13 37.03 7.62
C HIS A 10 12.71 37.59 6.31
N LEU A 11 13.90 38.19 6.35
CA LEU A 11 14.58 38.73 5.18
C LEU A 11 15.30 37.66 4.36
N GLU A 12 15.80 36.59 4.99
CA GLU A 12 16.52 35.49 4.31
C GLU A 12 15.60 34.45 3.68
N ARG A 13 14.31 34.40 4.05
CA ARG A 13 13.32 33.44 3.52
C ARG A 13 12.23 34.10 2.70
N GLN A 14 11.91 33.47 1.57
CA GLN A 14 10.76 33.85 0.75
C GLN A 14 9.47 33.53 1.50
N THR A 15 8.65 34.55 1.77
CA THR A 15 7.40 34.47 2.53
C THR A 15 6.40 33.45 1.93
N GLY A 16 6.39 33.31 0.60
CA GLY A 16 5.53 32.33 -0.09
C GLY A 16 5.92 30.86 0.13
N GLY A 17 7.22 30.59 0.34
CA GLY A 17 7.70 29.23 0.69
C GLY A 17 7.24 28.83 2.09
N MET A 18 7.34 29.72 3.04
CA MET A 18 6.99 29.50 4.44
C MET A 18 5.48 29.25 4.64
N SER A 19 4.61 30.00 3.94
CA SER A 19 3.17 29.78 3.94
C SER A 19 2.81 28.38 3.41
N ARG A 20 3.46 27.94 2.33
CA ARG A 20 3.26 26.62 1.74
C ARG A 20 3.73 25.49 2.67
N ASP A 21 4.84 25.68 3.39
CA ASP A 21 5.35 24.71 4.34
C ASP A 21 4.42 24.54 5.55
N ILE A 22 3.84 25.64 6.04
CA ILE A 22 2.84 25.60 7.13
C ILE A 22 1.58 24.90 6.67
N GLU A 23 1.05 25.24 5.50
CA GLU A 23 -0.14 24.61 4.92
C GLU A 23 0.09 23.10 4.72
N ARG A 24 1.23 22.72 4.15
CA ARG A 24 1.61 21.32 3.97
C ARG A 24 1.73 20.59 5.32
N GLY A 25 2.32 21.24 6.33
CA GLY A 25 2.42 20.69 7.68
C GLY A 25 1.05 20.47 8.32
N THR A 26 0.15 21.46 8.23
CA THR A 26 -1.23 21.38 8.75
C THR A 26 -2.02 20.27 8.06
N ASN A 27 -1.95 20.20 6.72
CA ASN A 27 -2.60 19.15 5.95
C ASN A 27 -2.02 17.77 6.27
N GLY A 28 -0.71 17.67 6.47
CA GLY A 28 -0.05 16.43 6.89
C GLY A 28 -0.56 15.92 8.24
N VAL A 29 -0.64 16.79 9.25
CA VAL A 29 -1.18 16.44 10.57
C VAL A 29 -2.65 16.03 10.48
N SER A 30 -3.47 16.79 9.74
CA SER A 30 -4.89 16.45 9.52
C SER A 30 -5.05 15.08 8.85
N THR A 31 -4.25 14.80 7.82
CA THR A 31 -4.27 13.51 7.11
C THR A 31 -3.90 12.36 8.04
N VAL A 32 -2.82 12.50 8.82
CA VAL A 32 -2.37 11.47 9.77
C VAL A 32 -3.44 11.20 10.83
N LEU A 33 -4.00 12.27 11.44
CA LEU A 33 -5.05 12.13 12.45
C LEU A 33 -6.31 11.46 11.88
N SER A 34 -6.74 11.88 10.69
CA SER A 34 -7.90 11.28 10.02
C SER A 34 -7.65 9.80 9.71
N TYR A 35 -6.47 9.46 9.20
CA TYR A 35 -6.11 8.08 8.91
C TYR A 35 -6.04 7.22 10.18
N MET A 36 -5.45 7.73 11.25
CA MET A 36 -5.42 7.02 12.54
C MET A 36 -6.82 6.78 13.09
N LEU A 37 -7.66 7.82 13.14
CA LEU A 37 -8.99 7.73 13.77
C LEU A 37 -9.98 6.92 12.93
N PHE A 38 -9.98 7.08 11.61
CA PHE A 38 -11.01 6.49 10.74
C PHE A 38 -10.57 5.22 10.02
N SER A 39 -9.27 4.91 10.01
CA SER A 39 -8.77 3.68 9.38
C SER A 39 -8.14 2.74 10.42
N ILE A 40 -7.17 3.20 11.21
CA ILE A 40 -6.42 2.30 12.11
C ILE A 40 -7.26 1.89 13.31
N VAL A 41 -7.91 2.84 14.01
CA VAL A 41 -8.70 2.54 15.22
C VAL A 41 -9.85 1.56 14.95
N PRO A 42 -10.68 1.73 13.91
CA PRO A 42 -11.72 0.75 13.57
C PRO A 42 -11.16 -0.65 13.31
N VAL A 43 -10.06 -0.75 12.56
CA VAL A 43 -9.42 -2.06 12.26
C VAL A 43 -8.94 -2.74 13.54
N VAL A 44 -8.28 -2.02 14.45
CA VAL A 44 -7.83 -2.59 15.73
C VAL A 44 -9.01 -3.05 16.58
N LEU A 45 -10.09 -2.27 16.64
CA LEU A 45 -11.31 -2.66 17.35
C LEU A 45 -11.96 -3.90 16.73
N GLU A 46 -12.02 -3.99 15.41
CA GLU A 46 -12.55 -5.12 14.68
C GLU A 46 -11.76 -6.40 14.98
N PHE A 47 -10.43 -6.34 14.93
CA PHE A 47 -9.56 -7.46 15.32
C PHE A 47 -9.78 -7.87 16.78
N ALA A 48 -9.91 -6.93 17.68
CA ALA A 48 -10.16 -7.21 19.10
C ALA A 48 -11.52 -7.89 19.32
N LEU A 49 -12.58 -7.43 18.63
CA LEU A 49 -13.91 -8.01 18.70
C LEU A 49 -13.94 -9.43 18.12
N VAL A 50 -13.33 -9.64 16.94
CA VAL A 50 -13.24 -10.99 16.35
C VAL A 50 -12.45 -11.93 17.25
N ALA A 51 -11.32 -11.49 17.82
CA ALA A 51 -10.57 -12.27 18.78
C ALA A 51 -11.43 -12.65 19.99
N ALA A 52 -12.15 -11.69 20.58
CA ALA A 52 -13.03 -11.94 21.73
C ALA A 52 -14.12 -12.97 21.41
N VAL A 53 -14.75 -12.89 20.25
CA VAL A 53 -15.76 -13.86 19.82
C VAL A 53 -15.16 -15.25 19.60
N LEU A 54 -13.99 -15.33 18.97
CA LEU A 54 -13.29 -16.60 18.76
C LEU A 54 -12.89 -17.25 20.08
N PHE A 55 -12.36 -16.49 21.04
CA PHE A 55 -12.02 -16.99 22.37
C PHE A 55 -13.23 -17.42 23.19
N ALA A 56 -14.36 -16.73 23.05
CA ALA A 56 -15.56 -17.01 23.84
C ALA A 56 -16.37 -18.21 23.32
N LYS A 57 -16.36 -18.47 22.00
CA LYS A 57 -17.23 -19.46 21.36
C LYS A 57 -16.52 -20.67 20.81
N PHE A 58 -15.24 -20.56 20.47
CA PHE A 58 -14.50 -21.60 19.76
C PHE A 58 -13.29 -22.09 20.54
N ASP A 59 -12.77 -23.25 20.16
CA ASP A 59 -11.56 -23.82 20.73
C ASP A 59 -10.33 -22.94 20.39
N TRP A 60 -9.31 -22.98 21.25
CA TRP A 60 -8.05 -22.26 21.08
C TRP A 60 -7.40 -22.48 19.71
N ARG A 61 -7.70 -23.60 19.02
CA ARG A 61 -7.22 -23.91 17.67
C ARG A 61 -7.64 -22.88 16.63
N PHE A 62 -8.90 -22.42 16.69
CA PHE A 62 -9.41 -21.37 15.80
C PHE A 62 -8.67 -20.06 16.00
N VAL A 63 -8.42 -19.71 17.24
CA VAL A 63 -7.65 -18.52 17.60
C VAL A 63 -6.22 -18.63 17.08
N ALA A 64 -5.55 -19.76 17.33
CA ALA A 64 -4.18 -20.00 16.92
C ALA A 64 -4.01 -19.91 15.39
N VAL A 65 -4.89 -20.55 14.60
CA VAL A 65 -4.85 -20.49 13.14
C VAL A 65 -5.08 -19.07 12.65
N THR A 66 -6.07 -18.36 13.20
CA THR A 66 -6.38 -16.98 12.81
C THR A 66 -5.20 -16.04 13.09
N PHE A 67 -4.64 -16.06 14.31
CA PHE A 67 -3.52 -15.19 14.66
C PHE A 67 -2.24 -15.54 13.91
N THR A 68 -1.98 -16.82 13.66
CA THR A 68 -0.84 -17.25 12.82
C THR A 68 -1.00 -16.76 11.40
N ALA A 69 -2.20 -16.86 10.81
CA ALA A 69 -2.47 -16.36 9.46
C ALA A 69 -2.29 -14.83 9.37
N VAL A 70 -2.81 -14.08 10.34
CA VAL A 70 -2.64 -12.62 10.40
C VAL A 70 -1.16 -12.25 10.55
N ALA A 71 -0.43 -12.91 11.46
CA ALA A 71 0.99 -12.66 11.65
C ALA A 71 1.80 -12.96 10.38
N LEU A 72 1.51 -14.08 9.70
CA LEU A 72 2.13 -14.45 8.44
C LEU A 72 1.81 -13.45 7.33
N TYR A 73 0.55 -13.01 7.24
CA TYR A 73 0.12 -11.99 6.29
C TYR A 73 0.88 -10.67 6.49
N LEU A 74 0.93 -10.17 7.72
CA LEU A 74 1.63 -8.92 8.05
C LEU A 74 3.13 -9.03 7.78
N ALA A 75 3.76 -10.14 8.18
CA ALA A 75 5.17 -10.39 7.94
C ALA A 75 5.47 -10.44 6.43
N PHE A 76 4.67 -11.19 5.67
CA PHE A 76 4.81 -11.29 4.21
C PHE A 76 4.64 -9.92 3.55
N THR A 77 3.58 -9.18 3.92
CA THR A 77 3.32 -7.84 3.38
C THR A 77 4.49 -6.90 3.68
N PHE A 78 5.00 -6.90 4.90
CA PHE A 78 6.13 -6.05 5.30
C PHE A 78 7.40 -6.37 4.47
N PHE A 79 7.81 -7.64 4.42
CA PHE A 79 9.03 -8.03 3.70
C PHE A 79 8.94 -7.79 2.20
N VAL A 80 7.80 -8.11 1.58
CA VAL A 80 7.63 -7.92 0.14
C VAL A 80 7.50 -6.44 -0.20
N SER A 81 6.80 -5.64 0.61
CA SER A 81 6.69 -4.19 0.40
C SER A 81 8.05 -3.50 0.52
N GLU A 82 8.86 -3.86 1.52
CA GLU A 82 10.22 -3.33 1.67
C GLU A 82 11.09 -3.64 0.44
N TRP A 83 11.04 -4.89 -0.04
CA TRP A 83 11.73 -5.27 -1.27
C TRP A 83 11.24 -4.48 -2.50
N ARG A 84 9.92 -4.22 -2.60
CA ARG A 84 9.31 -3.47 -3.71
C ARG A 84 9.67 -1.99 -3.75
N ILE A 85 9.99 -1.37 -2.61
CA ILE A 85 10.34 0.06 -2.54
C ILE A 85 11.47 0.40 -3.52
N GLY A 86 12.52 -0.42 -3.56
CA GLY A 86 13.64 -0.23 -4.48
C GLY A 86 13.23 -0.32 -5.97
N ILE A 87 12.37 -1.27 -6.29
CA ILE A 87 11.87 -1.48 -7.67
C ILE A 87 11.01 -0.28 -8.10
N ARG A 88 10.09 0.14 -7.25
CA ARG A 88 9.18 1.28 -7.51
C ARG A 88 9.93 2.59 -7.63
N ARG A 89 10.93 2.80 -6.76
CA ARG A 89 11.80 3.98 -6.83
C ARG A 89 12.52 4.07 -8.17
N ARG A 90 13.04 2.96 -8.66
CA ARG A 90 13.70 2.89 -9.97
C ARG A 90 12.76 3.21 -11.13
N ALA A 91 11.54 2.68 -11.11
CA ALA A 91 10.52 2.99 -12.11
C ALA A 91 10.17 4.49 -12.11
N ASN A 92 9.95 5.09 -10.93
CA ASN A 92 9.66 6.52 -10.79
C ASN A 92 10.83 7.42 -11.27
N GLU A 93 12.09 7.02 -11.03
CA GLU A 93 13.26 7.75 -11.55
C GLU A 93 13.32 7.75 -13.07
N LEU A 94 13.03 6.60 -13.71
CA LEU A 94 13.04 6.48 -15.16
C LEU A 94 11.86 7.21 -15.80
N ASP A 95 10.67 7.18 -15.18
CA ASP A 95 9.51 7.97 -15.57
C ASP A 95 9.83 9.47 -15.56
N SER A 96 10.37 9.96 -14.45
CA SER A 96 10.78 11.36 -14.32
C SER A 96 11.80 11.77 -15.39
N ARG A 97 12.78 10.91 -15.70
CA ARG A 97 13.78 11.17 -16.75
C ARG A 97 13.13 11.24 -18.14
N ALA A 98 12.24 10.29 -18.45
CA ALA A 98 11.51 10.28 -19.74
C ALA A 98 10.65 11.54 -19.89
N ASN A 99 9.93 11.93 -18.84
CA ASN A 99 9.08 13.12 -18.84
C ASN A 99 9.90 14.42 -18.97
N THR A 100 11.00 14.56 -18.21
CA THR A 100 11.91 15.71 -18.35
C THR A 100 12.42 15.81 -19.78
N ARG A 101 12.78 14.69 -20.40
CA ARG A 101 13.27 14.68 -21.79
C ARG A 101 12.22 15.11 -22.79
N ALA A 102 10.97 14.67 -22.62
CA ALA A 102 9.86 15.10 -23.47
C ALA A 102 9.65 16.62 -23.40
N ILE A 103 9.67 17.17 -22.17
CA ILE A 103 9.52 18.61 -21.93
C ILE A 103 10.68 19.39 -22.55
N ASP A 104 11.92 18.95 -22.35
CA ASP A 104 13.10 19.60 -22.92
C ASP A 104 13.05 19.63 -24.46
N SER A 105 12.63 18.53 -25.11
CA SER A 105 12.48 18.47 -26.55
C SER A 105 11.39 19.42 -27.06
N LEU A 106 10.27 19.54 -26.32
CA LEU A 106 9.19 20.46 -26.66
C LEU A 106 9.57 21.92 -26.44
N LEU A 107 10.30 22.25 -25.39
CA LEU A 107 10.79 23.61 -25.14
C LEU A 107 11.80 24.06 -26.20
N ASN A 108 12.56 23.12 -26.76
CA ASN A 108 13.55 23.39 -27.80
C ASN A 108 13.06 23.03 -29.22
N TYR A 109 11.74 23.01 -29.44
CA TYR A 109 11.15 22.54 -30.69
C TYR A 109 11.67 23.29 -31.90
N GLU A 110 11.92 24.60 -31.80
CA GLU A 110 12.46 25.44 -32.88
C GLU A 110 13.86 24.95 -33.32
N THR A 111 14.72 24.61 -32.31
CA THR A 111 16.05 24.06 -32.58
C THR A 111 15.96 22.71 -33.29
N VAL A 112 15.06 21.83 -32.78
CA VAL A 112 14.83 20.53 -33.41
C VAL A 112 14.39 20.67 -34.84
N LYS A 113 13.44 21.58 -35.13
CA LYS A 113 12.96 21.90 -36.50
C LYS A 113 14.04 22.50 -37.36
N TYR A 114 14.79 23.43 -36.82
CA TYR A 114 15.86 24.14 -37.58
C TYR A 114 16.93 23.18 -38.10
N PHE A 115 17.28 22.16 -37.31
CA PHE A 115 18.28 21.17 -37.68
C PHE A 115 17.69 19.87 -38.27
N ASN A 116 16.37 19.76 -38.48
CA ASN A 116 15.67 18.56 -38.99
C ASN A 116 15.98 17.31 -38.16
N ASN A 117 16.00 17.46 -36.83
CA ASN A 117 16.40 16.40 -35.89
C ASN A 117 15.20 15.70 -35.24
N GLU A 118 14.00 15.74 -35.78
CA GLU A 118 12.78 15.16 -35.22
C GLU A 118 12.91 13.64 -35.00
N GLU A 119 13.44 12.93 -35.99
CA GLU A 119 13.64 11.50 -35.89
C GLU A 119 14.69 11.12 -34.83
N TYR A 120 15.71 11.93 -34.65
CA TYR A 120 16.72 11.74 -33.62
C TYR A 120 16.12 11.90 -32.24
N GLU A 121 15.37 12.97 -31.99
CA GLU A 121 14.69 13.20 -30.72
C GLU A 121 13.62 12.12 -30.44
N ALA A 122 12.86 11.69 -31.45
CA ALA A 122 11.90 10.61 -31.33
C ALA A 122 12.56 9.28 -30.89
N ARG A 123 13.66 8.89 -31.55
CA ARG A 123 14.41 7.68 -31.17
C ARG A 123 14.98 7.76 -29.76
N ARG A 124 15.55 8.90 -29.40
CA ARG A 124 16.11 9.15 -28.09
C ARG A 124 15.05 9.11 -26.99
N TYR A 125 13.86 9.60 -27.27
CA TYR A 125 12.72 9.50 -26.35
C TYR A 125 12.24 8.06 -26.23
N ASP A 126 12.12 7.31 -27.33
CA ASP A 126 11.75 5.90 -27.32
C ASP A 126 12.71 5.02 -26.52
N GLU A 127 14.02 5.27 -26.57
CA GLU A 127 15.01 4.58 -25.72
C GLU A 127 14.78 4.81 -24.22
N ASN A 128 14.45 6.04 -23.81
CA ASN A 128 14.12 6.35 -22.43
C ASN A 128 12.80 5.68 -22.02
N LEU A 129 11.79 5.68 -22.90
CA LEU A 129 10.49 5.03 -22.68
C LEU A 129 10.63 3.52 -22.52
N ARG A 130 11.45 2.85 -23.33
CA ARG A 130 11.73 1.42 -23.18
C ARG A 130 12.37 1.10 -21.84
N SER A 131 13.28 1.94 -21.38
CA SER A 131 13.91 1.77 -20.07
C SER A 131 12.88 1.91 -18.93
N TYR A 132 11.96 2.87 -19.05
CA TYR A 132 10.85 3.03 -18.12
C TYR A 132 9.86 1.85 -18.21
N GLU A 133 9.48 1.41 -19.41
CA GLU A 133 8.57 0.28 -19.62
C GLU A 133 9.05 -0.98 -18.89
N HIS A 134 10.32 -1.36 -19.08
CA HIS A 134 10.89 -2.52 -18.38
C HIS A 134 10.82 -2.38 -16.86
N ALA A 135 11.10 -1.18 -16.34
CA ALA A 135 11.04 -0.94 -14.90
C ALA A 135 9.58 -0.91 -14.38
N ALA A 136 8.65 -0.34 -15.15
CA ALA A 136 7.24 -0.31 -14.83
C ALA A 136 6.63 -1.71 -14.81
N VAL A 137 6.89 -2.53 -15.84
CA VAL A 137 6.44 -3.94 -15.89
C VAL A 137 6.97 -4.72 -14.67
N ARG A 138 8.24 -4.53 -14.32
CA ARG A 138 8.82 -5.16 -13.13
C ARG A 138 8.15 -4.69 -11.82
N SER A 139 7.81 -3.41 -11.73
CA SER A 139 7.07 -2.84 -10.59
C SER A 139 5.68 -3.46 -10.48
N GLU A 140 4.92 -3.52 -11.58
CA GLU A 140 3.59 -4.12 -11.62
C GLU A 140 3.62 -5.63 -11.33
N THR A 141 4.58 -6.36 -11.90
CA THR A 141 4.76 -7.79 -11.60
C THR A 141 5.05 -8.02 -10.10
N SER A 142 5.84 -7.14 -9.49
CA SER A 142 6.11 -7.23 -8.05
C SER A 142 4.87 -6.94 -7.20
N LEU A 143 3.96 -6.07 -7.66
CA LEU A 143 2.65 -5.85 -7.04
C LEU A 143 1.76 -7.08 -7.17
N GLY A 144 1.73 -7.69 -8.37
CA GLY A 144 1.01 -8.93 -8.60
C GLY A 144 1.49 -10.07 -7.69
N LEU A 145 2.80 -10.16 -7.44
CA LEU A 145 3.38 -11.14 -6.51
C LEU A 145 2.91 -10.88 -5.07
N LEU A 146 2.90 -9.62 -4.62
CA LEU A 146 2.39 -9.25 -3.31
C LEU A 146 0.93 -9.68 -3.15
N ASN A 147 0.07 -9.26 -4.07
CA ASN A 147 -1.36 -9.56 -4.01
C ASN A 147 -1.65 -11.06 -4.08
N THR A 148 -0.92 -11.79 -4.93
CA THR A 148 -1.07 -13.25 -5.05
C THR A 148 -0.63 -13.96 -3.77
N GLY A 149 0.49 -13.58 -3.19
CA GLY A 149 0.96 -14.15 -1.93
C GLY A 149 0.01 -13.88 -0.78
N GLN A 150 -0.51 -12.66 -0.68
CA GLN A 150 -1.55 -12.30 0.31
C GLN A 150 -2.81 -13.16 0.13
N ALA A 151 -3.30 -13.29 -1.10
CA ALA A 151 -4.48 -14.10 -1.40
C ALA A 151 -4.27 -15.59 -1.05
N LEU A 152 -3.07 -16.12 -1.30
CA LEU A 152 -2.74 -17.51 -0.94
C LEU A 152 -2.72 -17.72 0.59
N ILE A 153 -2.17 -16.80 1.36
CA ILE A 153 -2.18 -16.88 2.83
C ILE A 153 -3.62 -16.86 3.35
N ILE A 154 -4.46 -15.96 2.82
CA ILE A 154 -5.88 -15.89 3.17
C ILE A 154 -6.60 -17.19 2.81
N ALA A 155 -6.44 -17.68 1.59
CA ALA A 155 -7.08 -18.90 1.13
C ALA A 155 -6.69 -20.12 1.98
N ALA A 156 -5.40 -20.25 2.33
CA ALA A 156 -4.93 -21.31 3.21
C ALA A 156 -5.55 -21.22 4.61
N ALA A 157 -5.62 -20.04 5.19
CA ALA A 157 -6.22 -19.81 6.51
C ALA A 157 -7.72 -20.10 6.53
N VAL A 158 -8.46 -19.61 5.52
CA VAL A 158 -9.90 -19.90 5.36
C VAL A 158 -10.13 -21.41 5.23
N THR A 159 -9.34 -22.07 4.39
CA THR A 159 -9.46 -23.53 4.20
C THR A 159 -9.20 -24.28 5.49
N ALA A 160 -8.13 -23.94 6.23
CA ALA A 160 -7.82 -24.58 7.50
C ALA A 160 -8.94 -24.40 8.53
N LEU A 161 -9.48 -23.19 8.67
CA LEU A 161 -10.55 -22.89 9.62
C LEU A 161 -11.87 -23.53 9.22
N MET A 162 -12.18 -23.60 7.92
CA MET A 162 -13.37 -24.30 7.43
C MET A 162 -13.30 -25.83 7.64
N LEU A 163 -12.10 -26.42 7.50
CA LEU A 163 -11.89 -27.82 7.84
C LEU A 163 -12.06 -28.08 9.33
N LEU A 164 -11.48 -27.25 10.19
CA LEU A 164 -11.65 -27.35 11.64
C LEU A 164 -13.13 -27.18 12.06
N ALA A 165 -13.84 -26.24 11.47
CA ALA A 165 -15.25 -26.02 11.75
C ALA A 165 -16.11 -27.20 11.26
N GLY A 166 -15.81 -27.74 10.06
CA GLY A 166 -16.48 -28.92 9.52
C GLY A 166 -16.27 -30.16 10.39
N GLU A 167 -15.04 -30.43 10.85
CA GLU A 167 -14.76 -31.49 11.82
C GLU A 167 -15.55 -31.31 13.12
N GLY A 168 -15.62 -30.07 13.65
CA GLY A 168 -16.41 -29.74 14.83
C GLY A 168 -17.91 -29.99 14.65
N VAL A 169 -18.47 -29.71 13.47
CA VAL A 169 -19.87 -29.97 13.15
C VAL A 169 -20.13 -31.48 13.05
N VAL A 170 -19.26 -32.23 12.37
CA VAL A 170 -19.39 -33.69 12.25
C VAL A 170 -19.26 -34.38 13.62
N ALA A 171 -18.40 -33.87 14.50
CA ALA A 171 -18.24 -34.36 15.85
C ALA A 171 -19.40 -33.94 16.81
N GLY A 172 -20.34 -33.12 16.35
CA GLY A 172 -21.46 -32.61 17.16
C GLY A 172 -21.05 -31.54 18.19
N ALA A 173 -19.80 -31.05 18.14
CA ALA A 173 -19.28 -30.02 19.04
C ALA A 173 -19.65 -28.60 18.59
N LEU A 174 -19.91 -28.39 17.28
CA LEU A 174 -20.30 -27.14 16.67
C LEU A 174 -21.61 -27.30 15.88
N THR A 175 -22.32 -26.19 15.71
CA THR A 175 -23.51 -26.12 14.88
C THR A 175 -23.19 -25.66 13.46
N LEU A 176 -24.10 -25.86 12.51
CA LEU A 176 -23.98 -25.26 11.17
C LEU A 176 -23.92 -23.73 11.24
N GLY A 177 -24.61 -23.12 12.23
CA GLY A 177 -24.55 -21.69 12.48
C GLY A 177 -23.15 -21.22 12.91
N ASP A 178 -22.42 -22.01 13.67
CA ASP A 178 -21.05 -21.71 14.09
C ASP A 178 -20.09 -21.76 12.90
N LEU A 179 -20.27 -22.68 11.97
CA LEU A 179 -19.50 -22.74 10.71
C LEU A 179 -19.72 -21.48 9.87
N VAL A 180 -20.97 -21.03 9.73
CA VAL A 180 -21.28 -19.79 9.02
C VAL A 180 -20.69 -18.58 9.74
N LEU A 181 -20.76 -18.56 11.08
CA LEU A 181 -20.16 -17.48 11.90
C LEU A 181 -18.65 -17.39 11.71
N VAL A 182 -17.92 -18.50 11.75
CA VAL A 182 -16.47 -18.53 11.49
C VAL A 182 -16.15 -17.94 10.13
N ASN A 183 -16.88 -18.36 9.10
CA ASN A 183 -16.66 -17.82 7.74
C ASN A 183 -16.92 -16.31 7.67
N ALA A 184 -17.99 -15.81 8.29
CA ALA A 184 -18.31 -14.39 8.33
C ALA A 184 -17.23 -13.58 9.07
N LEU A 185 -16.75 -14.07 10.21
CA LEU A 185 -15.67 -13.42 10.97
C LEU A 185 -14.36 -13.36 10.19
N LEU A 186 -14.06 -14.39 9.39
CA LEU A 186 -12.88 -14.39 8.52
C LEU A 186 -12.97 -13.34 7.41
N ILE A 187 -14.10 -13.28 6.71
CA ILE A 187 -14.33 -12.27 5.68
C ILE A 187 -14.16 -10.87 6.27
N GLN A 188 -14.73 -10.65 7.45
CA GLN A 188 -14.63 -9.38 8.17
C GLN A 188 -13.16 -8.99 8.46
N LEU A 189 -12.32 -9.93 8.91
CA LEU A 189 -10.92 -9.70 9.18
C LEU A 189 -10.09 -9.41 7.93
N TYR A 190 -10.43 -10.02 6.79
CA TYR A 190 -9.62 -9.89 5.58
C TYR A 190 -9.90 -8.64 4.76
N ILE A 191 -11.09 -8.04 4.89
CA ILE A 191 -11.44 -6.80 4.18
C ILE A 191 -10.45 -5.67 4.51
N PRO A 192 -10.20 -5.31 5.77
CA PRO A 192 -9.23 -4.26 6.09
C PRO A 192 -7.78 -4.63 5.78
N LEU A 193 -7.41 -5.91 5.81
CA LEU A 193 -6.07 -6.37 5.46
C LEU A 193 -5.74 -6.13 3.97
N ASN A 194 -6.70 -6.26 3.07
CA ASN A 194 -6.50 -6.00 1.64
C ASN A 194 -6.15 -4.53 1.33
N PHE A 195 -6.43 -3.60 2.22
CA PHE A 195 -6.06 -2.19 2.06
C PHE A 195 -4.65 -1.86 2.58
N MET A 196 -3.93 -2.82 3.15
CA MET A 196 -2.58 -2.64 3.71
C MET A 196 -1.44 -2.97 2.71
N GLY A 197 -1.77 -3.40 1.48
CA GLY A 197 -0.81 -3.84 0.46
C GLY A 197 -0.45 -2.82 -0.64
#